data_3269d1d81b53764c282a7fcf1653dc6f
#
_entry.id   3269d1d81b53764c282a7fcf1653dc6f
#
_cell.length_a   1.000
_cell.length_b   1.000
_cell.length_c   1.000
_cell.angle_alpha   90.00
_cell.angle_beta   90.00
_cell.angle_gamma   90.00
#
_symmetry.space_group_name_H-M   'P 1'
#
loop_
_entity.id
_entity.type
_entity.pdbx_description
1 polymer ?
#
loop_
_entity_poly.entity_id
_entity_poly.type
_entity_poly.pdbx_seq_one_letter_code
_entity_poly.pdbx_strand_id
1 'polypeptide(L)'
;MSSLTTFVNSLTALEFISRLSIIGKDGKLITLTPTAEQIEIIETLEKDDDTIILKPRQIGSSTIVAAYLFYKAYTSTEPVTYAILSYKLSSSKHLLNIHKTFYNYLPKILQRELDVDNSTELSFVGGGRIIAVASTQKGGLRSFTASAIHISEYAFAENPEELKATAISALNDGQLIIESTANFFNDCLHKEILKKQSGGAHYNYLFFKWSDHHTYTIHNDDEIETTDEEDELSRVHDLSLAQLKWRREKISKLGHEKFVREFPLNLEEAYRISGSTYFTFDDFIDIEKLEVEPVG
;
A
#
# COMPACT_ATOMS: atom_id res chain seq x y z
N MET A 1 -21.97 9.23 -27.01
CA MET A 1 -21.26 8.19 -26.20
C MET A 1 -21.87 6.84 -26.57
N SER A 2 -21.06 5.80 -26.76
CA SER A 2 -21.60 4.46 -27.01
C SER A 2 -22.34 3.94 -25.77
N SER A 3 -23.32 3.04 -25.95
CA SER A 3 -24.04 2.39 -24.84
C SER A 3 -23.10 1.70 -23.84
N LEU A 4 -21.94 1.24 -24.30
CA LEU A 4 -20.88 0.61 -23.51
C LEU A 4 -20.13 1.60 -22.63
N THR A 5 -19.80 2.79 -23.13
CA THR A 5 -19.17 3.85 -22.33
C THR A 5 -20.11 4.27 -21.19
N THR A 6 -21.40 4.40 -21.49
CA THR A 6 -22.42 4.70 -20.47
C THR A 6 -22.51 3.60 -19.42
N PHE A 7 -22.47 2.32 -19.83
CA PHE A 7 -22.45 1.18 -18.87
C PHE A 7 -21.23 1.21 -17.97
N VAL A 8 -20.03 1.37 -18.53
CA VAL A 8 -18.80 1.39 -17.71
C VAL A 8 -18.80 2.55 -16.72
N ASN A 9 -19.25 3.73 -17.14
CA ASN A 9 -19.33 4.91 -16.27
C ASN A 9 -20.44 4.82 -15.21
N SER A 10 -21.33 3.83 -15.29
CA SER A 10 -22.34 3.56 -14.27
C SER A 10 -21.84 2.60 -13.18
N LEU A 11 -20.69 1.96 -13.37
CA LEU A 11 -20.11 1.05 -12.35
C LEU A 11 -19.40 1.85 -11.26
N THR A 12 -19.57 1.41 -10.02
CA THR A 12 -18.73 1.85 -8.91
C THR A 12 -17.28 1.37 -9.11
N ALA A 13 -16.32 1.97 -8.39
CA ALA A 13 -14.94 1.51 -8.44
C ALA A 13 -14.83 0.02 -8.09
N LEU A 14 -15.49 -0.42 -7.03
CA LEU A 14 -15.47 -1.83 -6.61
C LEU A 14 -16.06 -2.77 -7.67
N GLU A 15 -17.19 -2.41 -8.27
CA GLU A 15 -17.80 -3.20 -9.35
C GLU A 15 -16.94 -3.30 -10.59
N PHE A 16 -16.27 -2.23 -10.97
CA PHE A 16 -15.33 -2.23 -12.09
C PHE A 16 -14.09 -3.07 -11.77
N ILE A 17 -13.46 -2.84 -10.62
CA ILE A 17 -12.25 -3.53 -10.18
C ILE A 17 -12.47 -5.03 -10.08
N SER A 18 -13.62 -5.48 -9.58
CA SER A 18 -13.97 -6.90 -9.47
C SER A 18 -14.12 -7.62 -10.83
N ARG A 19 -14.05 -6.89 -11.93
CA ARG A 19 -14.06 -7.45 -13.31
C ARG A 19 -12.67 -7.46 -13.95
N LEU A 20 -11.66 -6.90 -13.30
CA LEU A 20 -10.30 -6.90 -13.80
C LEU A 20 -9.66 -8.28 -13.66
N SER A 21 -8.67 -8.55 -14.49
CA SER A 21 -7.85 -9.76 -14.41
C SER A 21 -6.44 -9.41 -13.96
N ILE A 22 -5.85 -10.26 -13.12
CA ILE A 22 -4.48 -10.17 -12.63
C ILE A 22 -3.73 -11.47 -12.87
N ILE A 23 -2.40 -11.40 -12.82
CA ILE A 23 -1.56 -12.59 -12.74
C ILE A 23 -1.44 -12.98 -11.26
N GLY A 24 -1.97 -14.14 -10.91
CA GLY A 24 -1.88 -14.68 -9.56
C GLY A 24 -0.46 -15.09 -9.16
N LYS A 25 -0.26 -15.44 -7.89
CA LYS A 25 1.05 -15.87 -7.36
C LYS A 25 1.60 -17.14 -8.04
N ASP A 26 0.72 -17.95 -8.62
CA ASP A 26 1.06 -19.16 -9.40
C ASP A 26 1.34 -18.86 -10.89
N GLY A 27 1.37 -17.59 -11.29
CA GLY A 27 1.57 -17.14 -12.66
C GLY A 27 0.35 -17.27 -13.56
N LYS A 28 -0.79 -17.69 -13.05
CA LYS A 28 -2.02 -17.84 -13.83
C LYS A 28 -2.82 -16.54 -13.85
N LEU A 29 -3.55 -16.36 -14.94
CA LEU A 29 -4.54 -15.28 -15.04
C LEU A 29 -5.76 -15.65 -14.19
N ILE A 30 -6.12 -14.75 -13.28
CA ILE A 30 -7.30 -14.89 -12.43
C ILE A 30 -8.10 -13.59 -12.41
N THR A 31 -9.39 -13.65 -12.12
CA THR A 31 -10.20 -12.46 -11.86
C THR A 31 -9.82 -11.88 -10.51
N LEU A 32 -9.65 -10.56 -10.44
CA LEU A 32 -9.39 -9.85 -9.20
C LEU A 32 -10.66 -9.86 -8.33
N THR A 33 -10.58 -10.62 -7.24
CA THR A 33 -11.62 -10.65 -6.20
C THR A 33 -11.08 -9.93 -4.98
N PRO A 34 -11.48 -8.66 -4.73
CA PRO A 34 -10.97 -7.89 -3.60
C PRO A 34 -11.30 -8.56 -2.26
N THR A 35 -10.32 -8.63 -1.36
CA THR A 35 -10.51 -9.05 0.03
C THR A 35 -11.14 -7.93 0.86
N ALA A 36 -11.52 -8.21 2.11
CA ALA A 36 -12.11 -7.19 2.99
C ALA A 36 -11.18 -5.98 3.16
N GLU A 37 -9.88 -6.21 3.36
CA GLU A 37 -8.87 -5.16 3.50
C GLU A 37 -8.73 -4.34 2.21
N GLN A 38 -8.82 -4.99 1.06
CA GLN A 38 -8.75 -4.33 -0.24
C GLN A 38 -10.01 -3.52 -0.55
N ILE A 39 -11.17 -3.96 -0.10
CA ILE A 39 -12.42 -3.19 -0.17
C ILE A 39 -12.31 -1.94 0.70
N GLU A 40 -11.82 -2.07 1.94
CA GLU A 40 -11.60 -0.93 2.84
C GLU A 40 -10.64 0.10 2.24
N ILE A 41 -9.58 -0.35 1.53
CA ILE A 41 -8.69 0.55 0.79
C ILE A 41 -9.48 1.31 -0.28
N ILE A 42 -10.26 0.64 -1.13
CA ILE A 42 -11.04 1.28 -2.20
C ILE A 42 -11.99 2.33 -1.60
N GLU A 43 -12.80 1.95 -0.60
CA GLU A 43 -13.77 2.83 0.06
C GLU A 43 -13.10 4.06 0.72
N THR A 44 -11.87 3.88 1.20
CA THR A 44 -11.10 4.98 1.77
C THR A 44 -10.57 5.90 0.68
N LEU A 45 -10.07 5.35 -0.43
CA LEU A 45 -9.58 6.14 -1.56
C LEU A 45 -10.69 6.91 -2.27
N GLU A 46 -11.92 6.40 -2.28
CA GLU A 46 -13.09 7.10 -2.86
C GLU A 46 -13.48 8.40 -2.12
N LYS A 47 -12.92 8.63 -0.92
CA LYS A 47 -13.09 9.89 -0.18
C LYS A 47 -12.22 11.04 -0.74
N ASP A 48 -11.33 10.72 -1.67
CA ASP A 48 -10.36 11.63 -2.31
C ASP A 48 -9.41 12.35 -1.33
N ASP A 49 -9.31 11.89 -0.06
CA ASP A 49 -8.37 12.40 0.94
C ASP A 49 -7.02 11.67 0.83
N ASP A 50 -5.95 12.35 1.23
CA ASP A 50 -4.64 11.74 1.38
C ASP A 50 -4.71 10.51 2.28
N THR A 51 -4.03 9.43 1.90
CA THR A 51 -4.14 8.15 2.59
C THR A 51 -2.76 7.53 2.84
N ILE A 52 -2.53 7.08 4.08
CA ILE A 52 -1.37 6.29 4.48
C ILE A 52 -1.82 4.87 4.80
N ILE A 53 -1.12 3.88 4.24
CA ILE A 53 -1.40 2.46 4.42
C ILE A 53 -0.16 1.77 4.98
N LEU A 54 -0.19 1.37 6.26
CA LEU A 54 0.76 0.44 6.85
C LEU A 54 0.20 -0.96 6.76
N LYS A 55 0.93 -1.86 6.16
CA LYS A 55 0.42 -3.17 5.75
C LYS A 55 1.43 -4.29 5.99
N PRO A 56 0.99 -5.53 6.21
CA PRO A 56 1.88 -6.68 6.10
C PRO A 56 2.24 -6.95 4.62
N ARG A 57 3.29 -7.70 4.42
CA ARG A 57 3.73 -8.08 3.06
C ARG A 57 2.68 -8.92 2.33
N GLN A 58 2.51 -8.65 1.03
CA GLN A 58 1.73 -9.49 0.11
C GLN A 58 0.20 -9.56 0.36
N ILE A 59 -0.39 -8.57 1.00
CA ILE A 59 -1.87 -8.45 1.06
C ILE A 59 -2.48 -7.90 -0.23
N GLY A 60 -1.65 -7.51 -1.20
CA GLY A 60 -2.11 -6.98 -2.49
C GLY A 60 -2.56 -5.52 -2.47
N SER A 61 -2.17 -4.73 -1.46
CA SER A 61 -2.50 -3.30 -1.38
C SER A 61 -2.01 -2.52 -2.59
N SER A 62 -0.76 -2.72 -3.03
CA SER A 62 -0.24 -2.05 -4.24
C SER A 62 -1.03 -2.41 -5.50
N THR A 63 -1.52 -3.66 -5.58
CA THR A 63 -2.37 -4.10 -6.70
C THR A 63 -3.72 -3.42 -6.67
N ILE A 64 -4.34 -3.28 -5.50
CA ILE A 64 -5.66 -2.67 -5.39
C ILE A 64 -5.61 -1.15 -5.58
N VAL A 65 -4.57 -0.48 -5.08
CA VAL A 65 -4.32 0.94 -5.37
C VAL A 65 -4.11 1.14 -6.88
N ALA A 66 -3.33 0.26 -7.53
CA ALA A 66 -3.17 0.29 -8.99
C ALA A 66 -4.51 0.08 -9.71
N ALA A 67 -5.36 -0.85 -9.26
CA ALA A 67 -6.68 -1.08 -9.86
C ALA A 67 -7.61 0.14 -9.69
N TYR A 68 -7.57 0.81 -8.54
CA TYR A 68 -8.31 2.04 -8.31
C TYR A 68 -7.84 3.19 -9.24
N LEU A 69 -6.54 3.42 -9.33
CA LEU A 69 -5.99 4.44 -10.23
C LEU A 69 -6.24 4.10 -11.71
N PHE A 70 -6.23 2.80 -12.06
CA PHE A 70 -6.62 2.34 -13.39
C PHE A 70 -8.09 2.66 -13.69
N TYR A 71 -8.99 2.39 -12.75
CA TYR A 71 -10.40 2.76 -12.85
C TYR A 71 -10.58 4.26 -13.08
N LYS A 72 -9.95 5.10 -12.28
CA LYS A 72 -10.00 6.57 -12.40
C LYS A 72 -9.47 7.06 -13.76
N ALA A 73 -8.33 6.52 -14.22
CA ALA A 73 -7.75 6.88 -15.51
C ALA A 73 -8.60 6.39 -16.68
N TYR A 74 -9.10 5.16 -16.60
CA TYR A 74 -9.88 4.52 -17.64
C TYR A 74 -11.26 5.17 -17.83
N THR A 75 -11.92 5.57 -16.73
CA THR A 75 -13.26 6.20 -16.78
C THR A 75 -13.21 7.70 -17.05
N SER A 76 -12.06 8.34 -16.86
CA SER A 76 -11.92 9.77 -17.13
C SER A 76 -12.17 10.11 -18.60
N THR A 77 -12.88 11.21 -18.81
CA THR A 77 -13.07 11.86 -20.10
C THR A 77 -12.20 13.11 -20.27
N GLU A 78 -11.40 13.42 -19.24
CA GLU A 78 -10.50 14.56 -19.21
C GLU A 78 -9.04 14.07 -19.16
N PRO A 79 -8.07 14.89 -19.63
CA PRO A 79 -6.65 14.52 -19.67
C PRO A 79 -6.00 14.61 -18.26
N VAL A 80 -6.43 13.77 -17.34
CA VAL A 80 -5.90 13.69 -15.97
C VAL A 80 -4.68 12.79 -15.88
N THR A 81 -3.76 13.07 -14.96
CA THR A 81 -2.54 12.31 -14.76
C THR A 81 -2.54 11.63 -13.39
N TYR A 82 -2.24 10.34 -13.37
CA TYR A 82 -1.97 9.54 -12.18
C TYR A 82 -0.52 9.09 -12.20
N ALA A 83 0.23 9.33 -11.13
CA ALA A 83 1.65 9.01 -11.09
C ALA A 83 1.95 7.90 -10.08
N ILE A 84 2.85 6.99 -10.47
CA ILE A 84 3.37 5.93 -9.63
C ILE A 84 4.81 6.28 -9.28
N LEU A 85 5.10 6.44 -8.00
CA LEU A 85 6.44 6.68 -7.49
C LEU A 85 6.90 5.50 -6.64
N SER A 86 8.17 5.15 -6.80
CA SER A 86 8.85 4.19 -5.93
C SER A 86 10.31 4.59 -5.79
N TYR A 87 10.99 4.00 -4.82
CA TYR A 87 12.43 4.24 -4.61
C TYR A 87 13.30 3.84 -5.82
N LYS A 88 12.82 2.92 -6.68
CA LYS A 88 13.47 2.53 -7.96
C LYS A 88 12.50 2.61 -9.12
N LEU A 89 12.99 3.07 -10.27
CA LEU A 89 12.19 3.10 -11.51
C LEU A 89 11.68 1.71 -11.92
N SER A 90 12.47 0.66 -11.68
CA SER A 90 12.05 -0.72 -11.94
C SER A 90 10.80 -1.11 -11.16
N SER A 91 10.68 -0.65 -9.91
CA SER A 91 9.49 -0.90 -9.07
C SER A 91 8.27 -0.13 -9.58
N SER A 92 8.43 1.15 -9.96
CA SER A 92 7.33 1.92 -10.57
C SER A 92 6.89 1.31 -11.90
N LYS A 93 7.84 0.83 -12.74
CA LYS A 93 7.52 0.12 -13.99
C LYS A 93 6.83 -1.21 -13.73
N HIS A 94 7.19 -1.94 -12.67
CA HIS A 94 6.49 -3.16 -12.29
C HIS A 94 5.02 -2.87 -11.96
N LEU A 95 4.75 -1.83 -11.20
CA LEU A 95 3.38 -1.39 -10.91
C LEU A 95 2.64 -0.95 -12.17
N LEU A 96 3.31 -0.20 -13.08
CA LEU A 96 2.72 0.15 -14.37
C LEU A 96 2.34 -1.10 -15.21
N ASN A 97 3.14 -2.16 -15.14
CA ASN A 97 2.81 -3.41 -15.83
C ASN A 97 1.53 -4.08 -15.26
N ILE A 98 1.21 -3.86 -13.98
CA ILE A 98 -0.08 -4.30 -13.42
C ILE A 98 -1.23 -3.57 -14.12
N HIS A 99 -1.15 -2.26 -14.33
CA HIS A 99 -2.15 -1.48 -15.08
C HIS A 99 -2.29 -1.97 -16.52
N LYS A 100 -1.16 -2.30 -17.17
CA LYS A 100 -1.18 -2.88 -18.53
C LYS A 100 -1.81 -4.27 -18.56
N THR A 101 -1.61 -5.06 -17.52
CA THR A 101 -2.29 -6.36 -17.37
C THR A 101 -3.79 -6.15 -17.29
N PHE A 102 -4.28 -5.22 -16.46
CA PHE A 102 -5.70 -4.89 -16.43
C PHE A 102 -6.25 -4.55 -17.82
N TYR A 103 -5.58 -3.65 -18.53
CA TYR A 103 -6.01 -3.23 -19.86
C TYR A 103 -5.99 -4.38 -20.89
N ASN A 104 -4.90 -5.14 -20.94
CA ASN A 104 -4.70 -6.18 -21.95
C ASN A 104 -5.71 -7.33 -21.82
N TYR A 105 -6.20 -7.58 -20.60
CA TYR A 105 -7.18 -8.63 -20.34
C TYR A 105 -8.62 -8.13 -20.23
N LEU A 106 -8.88 -6.85 -20.45
CA LEU A 106 -10.25 -6.39 -20.69
C LEU A 106 -10.80 -7.02 -21.96
N PRO A 107 -12.10 -7.34 -22.01
CA PRO A 107 -12.79 -7.69 -23.26
C PRO A 107 -12.49 -6.67 -24.35
N LYS A 108 -12.23 -7.10 -25.57
CA LYS A 108 -11.85 -6.20 -26.68
C LYS A 108 -12.80 -5.02 -26.88
N ILE A 109 -14.10 -5.26 -26.68
CA ILE A 109 -15.14 -4.24 -26.80
C ILE A 109 -15.02 -3.14 -25.72
N LEU A 110 -14.37 -3.43 -24.60
CA LEU A 110 -14.08 -2.49 -23.49
C LEU A 110 -12.69 -1.87 -23.58
N GLN A 111 -11.81 -2.32 -24.48
CA GLN A 111 -10.49 -1.72 -24.64
C GLN A 111 -10.63 -0.36 -25.34
N ARG A 112 -10.41 0.73 -24.57
CA ARG A 112 -10.30 2.07 -25.13
C ARG A 112 -9.07 2.17 -26.03
N GLU A 113 -9.12 3.05 -27.02
CA GLU A 113 -7.95 3.39 -27.82
C GLU A 113 -6.87 4.00 -26.93
N LEU A 114 -5.62 3.52 -27.10
CA LEU A 114 -4.45 4.04 -26.38
C LEU A 114 -3.79 5.15 -27.20
N ASP A 115 -3.44 6.24 -26.52
CA ASP A 115 -2.59 7.30 -27.06
C ASP A 115 -1.11 6.93 -26.89
N VAL A 116 -0.73 6.46 -25.68
CA VAL A 116 0.62 5.98 -25.37
C VAL A 116 0.57 4.65 -24.64
N ASP A 117 1.41 3.71 -25.09
CA ASP A 117 1.73 2.48 -24.38
C ASP A 117 3.24 2.19 -24.49
N ASN A 118 4.00 2.61 -23.47
CA ASN A 118 5.44 2.41 -23.42
C ASN A 118 5.91 1.99 -22.01
N SER A 119 7.20 1.85 -21.78
CA SER A 119 7.73 1.32 -20.51
C SER A 119 7.49 2.21 -19.29
N THR A 120 7.01 3.44 -19.45
CA THR A 120 6.82 4.42 -18.37
C THR A 120 5.45 5.09 -18.40
N GLU A 121 4.64 4.83 -19.42
CA GLU A 121 3.33 5.46 -19.57
C GLU A 121 2.30 4.53 -20.21
N LEU A 122 1.08 4.62 -19.71
CA LEU A 122 -0.15 4.09 -20.31
C LEU A 122 -1.16 5.22 -20.34
N SER A 123 -1.62 5.64 -21.52
CA SER A 123 -2.61 6.71 -21.66
C SER A 123 -3.72 6.37 -22.65
N PHE A 124 -4.90 6.92 -22.40
CA PHE A 124 -6.11 6.71 -23.19
C PHE A 124 -6.41 7.94 -24.04
N VAL A 125 -6.74 7.76 -25.30
CA VAL A 125 -7.17 8.85 -26.17
C VAL A 125 -8.35 9.60 -25.53
N GLY A 126 -8.17 10.92 -25.33
CA GLY A 126 -9.17 11.79 -24.70
C GLY A 126 -9.52 11.39 -23.26
N GLY A 127 -8.59 10.81 -22.51
CA GLY A 127 -8.81 10.33 -21.15
C GLY A 127 -7.61 10.46 -20.25
N GLY A 128 -7.62 9.72 -19.16
CA GLY A 128 -6.55 9.72 -18.17
C GLY A 128 -5.29 9.00 -18.66
N ARG A 129 -4.18 9.31 -18.01
CA ARG A 129 -2.89 8.63 -18.19
C ARG A 129 -2.29 8.21 -16.86
N ILE A 130 -1.49 7.15 -16.89
CA ILE A 130 -0.76 6.61 -15.74
C ILE A 130 0.73 6.62 -16.10
N ILE A 131 1.55 7.26 -15.27
CA ILE A 131 2.98 7.40 -15.49
C ILE A 131 3.79 6.77 -14.36
N ALA A 132 4.86 6.06 -14.70
CA ALA A 132 5.82 5.49 -13.76
C ALA A 132 7.06 6.39 -13.67
N VAL A 133 7.35 6.90 -12.48
CA VAL A 133 8.45 7.82 -12.21
C VAL A 133 9.34 7.27 -11.09
N ALA A 134 10.63 7.56 -11.13
CA ALA A 134 11.58 7.28 -10.05
C ALA A 134 11.82 8.51 -9.19
N SER A 135 12.02 8.29 -7.89
CA SER A 135 12.42 9.35 -6.94
C SER A 135 13.73 10.04 -7.33
N THR A 136 14.66 9.27 -7.94
CA THR A 136 16.00 9.75 -8.34
C THR A 136 16.02 10.52 -9.66
N GLN A 137 14.92 10.54 -10.38
CA GLN A 137 14.86 11.19 -11.70
C GLN A 137 14.69 12.71 -11.53
N LYS A 138 15.81 13.45 -11.63
CA LYS A 138 15.80 14.92 -11.58
C LYS A 138 14.76 15.51 -12.53
N GLY A 139 13.76 16.19 -11.98
CA GLY A 139 12.69 16.83 -12.77
C GLY A 139 11.53 15.91 -13.16
N GLY A 140 11.55 14.61 -12.84
CA GLY A 140 10.58 13.63 -13.33
C GLY A 140 9.11 13.98 -13.05
N LEU A 141 8.76 14.47 -11.87
CA LEU A 141 7.40 14.93 -11.55
C LEU A 141 7.17 16.42 -11.75
N ARG A 142 8.22 17.24 -11.69
CA ARG A 142 8.08 18.72 -11.77
C ARG A 142 7.49 19.21 -13.10
N SER A 143 7.46 18.34 -14.11
CA SER A 143 6.90 18.63 -15.44
C SER A 143 5.44 18.21 -15.59
N PHE A 144 4.85 17.61 -14.56
CA PHE A 144 3.49 17.09 -14.60
C PHE A 144 2.67 17.63 -13.45
N THR A 145 1.40 17.89 -13.72
CA THR A 145 0.37 18.09 -12.70
C THR A 145 -0.39 16.77 -12.58
N ALA A 146 -0.44 16.21 -11.36
CA ALA A 146 -1.08 14.94 -11.09
C ALA A 146 -2.38 15.12 -10.30
N SER A 147 -3.40 14.33 -10.61
CA SER A 147 -4.66 14.25 -9.86
C SER A 147 -4.58 13.23 -8.71
N ALA A 148 -3.70 12.23 -8.82
CA ALA A 148 -3.30 11.43 -7.68
C ALA A 148 -1.88 10.88 -7.88
N ILE A 149 -1.18 10.65 -6.75
CA ILE A 149 0.16 10.08 -6.72
C ILE A 149 0.19 8.90 -5.75
N HIS A 150 0.61 7.74 -6.25
CA HIS A 150 0.84 6.55 -5.46
C HIS A 150 2.34 6.42 -5.15
N ILE A 151 2.73 6.57 -3.89
CA ILE A 151 4.08 6.26 -3.41
C ILE A 151 4.09 4.86 -2.82
N SER A 152 4.73 3.94 -3.51
CA SER A 152 4.86 2.55 -3.08
C SER A 152 6.19 2.30 -2.37
N GLU A 153 6.13 1.52 -1.28
CA GLU A 153 7.28 1.17 -0.43
C GLU A 153 8.01 2.41 0.13
N TYR A 154 7.24 3.37 0.64
CA TYR A 154 7.75 4.67 1.11
C TYR A 154 8.79 4.55 2.21
N ALA A 155 8.63 3.62 3.17
CA ALA A 155 9.57 3.41 4.27
C ALA A 155 11.00 3.02 3.81
N PHE A 156 11.15 2.60 2.55
CA PHE A 156 12.43 2.19 1.96
C PHE A 156 13.04 3.24 1.03
N ALA A 157 12.45 4.42 0.94
CA ALA A 157 12.98 5.51 0.13
C ALA A 157 14.30 6.04 0.70
N GLU A 158 15.29 6.29 -0.15
CA GLU A 158 16.59 6.83 0.27
C GLU A 158 16.46 8.29 0.77
N ASN A 159 15.61 9.09 0.10
CA ASN A 159 15.33 10.49 0.44
C ASN A 159 13.80 10.71 0.55
N PRO A 160 13.17 10.20 1.59
CA PRO A 160 11.71 10.19 1.70
C PRO A 160 11.09 11.58 1.80
N GLU A 161 11.74 12.51 2.48
CA GLU A 161 11.29 13.90 2.61
C GLU A 161 11.25 14.60 1.24
N GLU A 162 12.31 14.45 0.44
CA GLU A 162 12.37 15.02 -0.91
C GLU A 162 11.35 14.35 -1.84
N LEU A 163 11.20 13.03 -1.74
CA LEU A 163 10.23 12.27 -2.51
C LEU A 163 8.80 12.79 -2.23
N LYS A 164 8.44 12.92 -0.97
CA LYS A 164 7.13 13.41 -0.55
C LYS A 164 6.91 14.87 -0.95
N ALA A 165 7.91 15.75 -0.72
CA ALA A 165 7.83 17.15 -1.14
C ALA A 165 7.64 17.29 -2.65
N THR A 166 8.34 16.47 -3.44
CA THR A 166 8.21 16.44 -4.90
C THR A 166 6.82 15.95 -5.31
N ALA A 167 6.28 14.93 -4.64
CA ALA A 167 4.92 14.45 -4.89
C ALA A 167 3.88 15.53 -4.59
N ILE A 168 3.93 16.15 -3.40
CA ILE A 168 3.01 17.22 -3.01
C ILE A 168 3.07 18.41 -3.99
N SER A 169 4.27 18.79 -4.45
CA SER A 169 4.45 19.89 -5.41
C SER A 169 3.89 19.59 -6.80
N ALA A 170 3.70 18.32 -7.16
CA ALA A 170 3.13 17.90 -8.43
C ALA A 170 1.61 17.67 -8.35
N LEU A 171 1.03 17.61 -7.14
CA LEU A 171 -0.41 17.51 -6.96
C LEU A 171 -1.07 18.88 -7.13
N ASN A 172 -2.23 18.89 -7.79
CA ASN A 172 -3.09 20.05 -7.91
C ASN A 172 -4.46 19.65 -7.35
N ASP A 173 -4.69 19.93 -6.07
CA ASP A 173 -5.86 19.50 -5.31
C ASP A 173 -6.14 17.98 -5.46
N GLY A 174 -5.05 17.21 -5.62
CA GLY A 174 -5.10 15.78 -5.88
C GLY A 174 -4.75 14.95 -4.65
N GLN A 175 -4.94 13.64 -4.77
CA GLN A 175 -4.79 12.68 -3.69
C GLN A 175 -3.37 12.11 -3.59
N LEU A 176 -2.78 12.12 -2.40
CA LEU A 176 -1.53 11.43 -2.09
C LEU A 176 -1.83 10.08 -1.42
N ILE A 177 -1.38 8.99 -2.05
CA ILE A 177 -1.54 7.62 -1.55
C ILE A 177 -0.16 7.07 -1.22
N ILE A 178 0.11 6.85 0.07
CA ILE A 178 1.39 6.29 0.54
C ILE A 178 1.13 4.89 1.09
N GLU A 179 1.88 3.89 0.62
CA GLU A 179 1.80 2.56 1.18
C GLU A 179 3.19 1.95 1.41
N SER A 180 3.35 1.22 2.51
CA SER A 180 4.57 0.47 2.80
C SER A 180 4.35 -0.59 3.89
N THR A 181 5.28 -1.56 3.97
CA THR A 181 5.56 -2.28 5.22
C THR A 181 6.44 -1.40 6.12
N ALA A 182 6.51 -1.70 7.41
CA ALA A 182 7.47 -1.07 8.31
C ALA A 182 8.92 -1.43 7.91
N ASN A 183 9.85 -0.52 8.12
CA ASN A 183 11.27 -0.76 7.87
C ASN A 183 12.10 -0.75 9.16
N PHE A 184 12.11 0.35 9.90
CA PHE A 184 12.80 0.45 11.20
C PHE A 184 12.11 1.50 12.08
N PHE A 185 12.42 1.46 13.39
CA PHE A 185 11.88 2.44 14.33
C PHE A 185 12.20 3.87 13.89
N ASN A 186 11.20 4.73 13.92
CA ASN A 186 11.29 6.13 13.54
C ASN A 186 11.68 6.36 12.06
N ASP A 187 11.37 5.40 11.18
CA ASP A 187 11.46 5.61 9.74
C ASP A 187 10.46 6.70 9.26
N CYS A 188 10.54 7.05 8.00
CA CYS A 188 9.71 8.12 7.45
C CYS A 188 8.20 7.84 7.51
N LEU A 189 7.78 6.57 7.34
CA LEU A 189 6.37 6.18 7.45
C LEU A 189 5.90 6.25 8.90
N HIS A 190 6.72 5.76 9.84
CA HIS A 190 6.42 5.85 11.27
C HIS A 190 6.21 7.31 11.72
N LYS A 191 7.11 8.20 11.31
CA LYS A 191 6.98 9.64 11.60
C LYS A 191 5.66 10.25 11.08
N GLU A 192 5.25 9.87 9.87
CA GLU A 192 3.97 10.34 9.30
C GLU A 192 2.78 9.80 10.10
N ILE A 193 2.83 8.54 10.51
CA ILE A 193 1.78 7.92 11.35
C ILE A 193 1.69 8.63 12.71
N LEU A 194 2.82 8.84 13.40
CA LEU A 194 2.86 9.55 14.67
C LEU A 194 2.35 11.00 14.53
N LYS A 195 2.74 11.68 13.45
CA LYS A 195 2.23 13.02 13.14
C LYS A 195 0.71 13.04 12.96
N LYS A 196 0.14 12.02 12.30
CA LYS A 196 -1.32 11.85 12.20
C LYS A 196 -1.95 11.64 13.57
N GLN A 197 -1.40 10.75 14.39
CA GLN A 197 -1.92 10.42 15.72
C GLN A 197 -1.90 11.64 16.66
N SER A 198 -0.89 12.52 16.54
CA SER A 198 -0.80 13.77 17.30
C SER A 198 -1.68 14.91 16.75
N GLY A 199 -2.46 14.67 15.70
CA GLY A 199 -3.31 15.71 15.06
C GLY A 199 -2.55 16.68 14.17
N GLY A 200 -1.27 16.45 13.89
CA GLY A 200 -0.42 17.29 13.05
C GLY A 200 -0.53 17.03 11.54
N ALA A 201 -1.37 16.09 11.12
CA ALA A 201 -1.60 15.79 9.70
C ALA A 201 -3.01 15.26 9.45
N HIS A 202 -3.54 15.57 8.27
CA HIS A 202 -4.88 15.19 7.83
C HIS A 202 -4.79 14.09 6.76
N TYR A 203 -4.44 12.87 7.19
CA TYR A 203 -4.48 11.68 6.34
C TYR A 203 -5.56 10.72 6.82
N ASN A 204 -6.15 9.95 5.91
CA ASN A 204 -6.73 8.67 6.27
C ASN A 204 -5.59 7.71 6.59
N TYR A 205 -5.69 7.01 7.71
CA TYR A 205 -4.69 6.02 8.12
C TYR A 205 -5.31 4.65 8.19
N LEU A 206 -4.80 3.73 7.39
CA LEU A 206 -5.15 2.32 7.37
C LEU A 206 -3.99 1.50 7.90
N PHE A 207 -4.28 0.65 8.86
CA PHE A 207 -3.36 -0.36 9.38
C PHE A 207 -3.98 -1.74 9.23
N PHE A 208 -3.28 -2.62 8.55
CA PHE A 208 -3.70 -4.03 8.40
C PHE A 208 -2.75 -4.94 9.15
N LYS A 209 -3.31 -5.79 10.01
CA LYS A 209 -2.55 -6.86 10.68
C LYS A 209 -2.56 -8.12 9.81
N TRP A 210 -1.49 -8.90 9.94
CA TRP A 210 -1.43 -10.15 9.19
C TRP A 210 -2.52 -11.14 9.59
N SER A 211 -2.95 -11.12 10.86
CA SER A 211 -3.98 -12.02 11.38
C SER A 211 -5.33 -11.92 10.67
N ASP A 212 -5.65 -10.75 10.10
CA ASP A 212 -6.93 -10.52 9.44
C ASP A 212 -6.99 -11.12 8.03
N HIS A 213 -5.83 -11.40 7.43
CA HIS A 213 -5.76 -11.86 6.05
C HIS A 213 -5.77 -13.39 5.94
N HIS A 214 -6.76 -13.95 5.28
CA HIS A 214 -7.06 -15.39 5.20
C HIS A 214 -5.94 -16.26 4.60
N THR A 215 -5.01 -15.68 3.83
CA THR A 215 -3.95 -16.45 3.15
C THR A 215 -2.75 -16.78 4.05
N TYR A 216 -2.66 -16.19 5.24
CA TYR A 216 -1.55 -16.46 6.17
C TYR A 216 -1.86 -17.64 7.08
N THR A 217 -2.11 -18.79 6.48
CA THR A 217 -2.48 -20.02 7.15
C THR A 217 -1.75 -21.20 6.54
N ILE A 218 -1.52 -22.25 7.34
CA ILE A 218 -1.07 -23.56 6.89
C ILE A 218 -2.08 -24.60 7.38
N HIS A 219 -2.73 -25.23 6.42
CA HIS A 219 -3.65 -26.33 6.66
C HIS A 219 -2.96 -27.65 6.36
N ASN A 220 -2.54 -28.35 7.41
CA ASN A 220 -2.01 -29.71 7.36
C ASN A 220 -2.48 -30.48 8.59
N ASP A 221 -2.34 -31.80 8.57
CA ASP A 221 -2.79 -32.68 9.65
C ASP A 221 -1.82 -32.76 10.84
N ASP A 222 -0.70 -32.00 10.81
CA ASP A 222 0.26 -31.99 11.89
C ASP A 222 -0.38 -31.37 13.15
N GLU A 223 -0.39 -32.10 14.24
CA GLU A 223 -0.73 -31.57 15.55
C GLU A 223 0.42 -30.67 16.03
N ILE A 224 0.10 -29.54 16.62
CA ILE A 224 1.07 -28.66 17.30
C ILE A 224 0.65 -28.45 18.75
N GLU A 225 1.61 -28.59 19.67
CA GLU A 225 1.48 -28.08 21.01
C GLU A 225 1.81 -26.58 20.97
N THR A 226 0.93 -25.75 21.51
CA THR A 226 1.14 -24.32 21.63
C THR A 226 1.99 -23.99 22.85
N THR A 227 2.71 -22.87 22.79
CA THR A 227 3.40 -22.31 23.95
C THR A 227 2.49 -21.32 24.68
N ASP A 228 2.83 -20.99 25.94
CA ASP A 228 2.08 -19.98 26.72
C ASP A 228 1.99 -18.63 25.97
N GLU A 229 3.07 -18.22 25.24
CA GLU A 229 3.08 -17.03 24.37
C GLU A 229 2.05 -17.15 23.23
N GLU A 230 1.98 -18.28 22.59
CA GLU A 230 1.06 -18.51 21.45
C GLU A 230 -0.39 -18.62 21.90
N ASP A 231 -0.63 -19.19 23.10
CA ASP A 231 -1.96 -19.22 23.70
C ASP A 231 -2.44 -17.80 24.02
N GLU A 232 -1.56 -16.95 24.56
CA GLU A 232 -1.88 -15.55 24.80
C GLU A 232 -2.11 -14.78 23.49
N LEU A 233 -1.25 -14.96 22.47
CA LEU A 233 -1.44 -14.36 21.15
C LEU A 233 -2.78 -14.80 20.51
N SER A 234 -3.11 -16.08 20.62
CA SER A 234 -4.40 -16.60 20.12
C SER A 234 -5.55 -15.96 20.85
N ARG A 235 -5.45 -15.80 22.17
CA ARG A 235 -6.51 -15.18 22.98
C ARG A 235 -6.72 -13.70 22.66
N VAL A 236 -5.62 -12.95 22.44
CA VAL A 236 -5.65 -11.49 22.22
C VAL A 236 -6.03 -11.16 20.77
N HIS A 237 -5.56 -11.94 19.80
CA HIS A 237 -5.70 -11.65 18.37
C HIS A 237 -6.59 -12.64 17.61
N ASP A 238 -7.26 -13.56 18.32
CA ASP A 238 -8.15 -14.59 17.75
C ASP A 238 -7.44 -15.44 16.67
N LEU A 239 -6.19 -15.86 16.96
CA LEU A 239 -5.40 -16.63 15.99
C LEU A 239 -5.82 -18.10 16.00
N SER A 240 -6.06 -18.66 14.83
CA SER A 240 -6.27 -20.07 14.62
C SER A 240 -4.95 -20.87 14.68
N LEU A 241 -5.01 -22.17 14.95
CA LEU A 241 -3.85 -23.07 14.88
C LEU A 241 -3.17 -23.04 13.51
N ALA A 242 -3.94 -22.89 12.43
CA ALA A 242 -3.40 -22.76 11.07
C ALA A 242 -2.57 -21.48 10.88
N GLN A 243 -2.94 -20.40 11.54
CA GLN A 243 -2.18 -19.13 11.56
C GLN A 243 -0.92 -19.25 12.44
N LEU A 244 -0.99 -19.94 13.58
CA LEU A 244 0.19 -20.21 14.42
C LEU A 244 1.23 -21.08 13.68
N LYS A 245 0.80 -22.12 12.95
CA LYS A 245 1.68 -22.91 12.09
C LYS A 245 2.37 -22.04 11.05
N TRP A 246 1.62 -21.17 10.38
CA TRP A 246 2.15 -20.23 9.39
C TRP A 246 3.15 -19.24 10.03
N ARG A 247 2.82 -18.68 11.21
CA ARG A 247 3.70 -17.79 11.98
C ARG A 247 5.03 -18.46 12.29
N ARG A 248 5.01 -19.68 12.84
CA ARG A 248 6.22 -20.49 13.15
C ARG A 248 7.09 -20.69 11.93
N GLU A 249 6.49 -21.09 10.81
CA GLU A 249 7.23 -21.30 9.55
C GLU A 249 7.87 -20.00 9.05
N LYS A 250 7.15 -18.90 9.13
CA LYS A 250 7.68 -17.59 8.71
C LYS A 250 8.78 -17.08 9.63
N ILE A 251 8.64 -17.22 10.94
CA ILE A 251 9.69 -16.86 11.90
C ILE A 251 10.94 -17.72 11.68
N SER A 252 10.78 -19.01 11.46
CA SER A 252 11.91 -19.90 11.16
C SER A 252 12.70 -19.46 9.92
N LYS A 253 12.01 -18.95 8.89
CA LYS A 253 12.62 -18.50 7.62
C LYS A 253 13.21 -17.10 7.68
N LEU A 254 12.61 -16.21 8.43
CA LEU A 254 12.94 -14.78 8.42
C LEU A 254 13.70 -14.31 9.67
N GLY A 255 13.58 -15.05 10.77
CA GLY A 255 13.88 -14.59 12.11
C GLY A 255 12.75 -13.74 12.69
N HIS A 256 12.64 -13.71 14.03
CA HIS A 256 11.52 -13.05 14.72
C HIS A 256 11.44 -11.54 14.43
N GLU A 257 12.54 -10.82 14.51
CA GLU A 257 12.59 -9.36 14.29
C GLU A 257 12.10 -8.95 12.89
N LYS A 258 12.52 -9.69 11.86
CA LYS A 258 12.08 -9.41 10.50
C LYS A 258 10.63 -9.80 10.29
N PHE A 259 10.18 -10.88 10.95
CA PHE A 259 8.79 -11.30 10.90
C PHE A 259 7.87 -10.21 11.43
N VAL A 260 8.10 -9.69 12.62
CA VAL A 260 7.22 -8.68 13.24
C VAL A 260 7.16 -7.37 12.45
N ARG A 261 8.24 -6.99 11.77
CA ARG A 261 8.24 -5.82 10.87
C ARG A 261 7.45 -6.06 9.59
N GLU A 262 7.61 -7.23 8.98
CA GLU A 262 6.94 -7.56 7.71
C GLU A 262 5.49 -8.02 7.91
N PHE A 263 5.16 -8.52 9.09
CA PHE A 263 3.86 -9.08 9.45
C PHE A 263 3.45 -8.64 10.86
N PRO A 264 3.18 -7.35 11.08
CA PRO A 264 2.82 -6.84 12.41
C PRO A 264 1.39 -7.20 12.80
N LEU A 265 1.16 -7.33 14.12
CA LEU A 265 -0.16 -7.41 14.73
C LEU A 265 -0.66 -6.04 15.23
N ASN A 266 0.27 -5.13 15.50
CA ASN A 266 -0.03 -3.76 15.91
C ASN A 266 1.12 -2.82 15.51
N LEU A 267 0.91 -1.51 15.67
CA LEU A 267 1.90 -0.48 15.31
C LEU A 267 3.19 -0.59 16.14
N GLU A 268 3.06 -0.86 17.44
CA GLU A 268 4.19 -0.98 18.36
C GLU A 268 5.10 -2.14 17.94
N GLU A 269 4.52 -3.30 17.64
CA GLU A 269 5.26 -4.46 17.16
C GLU A 269 5.98 -4.17 15.84
N ALA A 270 5.31 -3.48 14.90
CA ALA A 270 5.87 -3.11 13.60
C ALA A 270 7.17 -2.32 13.72
N TYR A 271 7.29 -1.50 14.77
CA TYR A 271 8.39 -0.57 14.98
C TYR A 271 9.23 -0.85 16.25
N ARG A 272 9.10 -2.05 16.82
CA ARG A 272 9.89 -2.44 17.99
C ARG A 272 11.39 -2.36 17.70
N ILE A 273 12.14 -1.73 18.62
CA ILE A 273 13.60 -1.65 18.55
C ILE A 273 14.20 -3.00 18.93
N SER A 274 15.04 -3.56 18.07
CA SER A 274 15.83 -4.76 18.37
C SER A 274 16.72 -4.56 19.60
N GLY A 275 16.61 -5.46 20.57
CA GLY A 275 17.49 -5.49 21.74
C GLY A 275 17.03 -4.67 22.94
N SER A 276 15.90 -3.98 22.90
CA SER A 276 15.37 -3.24 24.04
C SER A 276 14.46 -4.12 24.93
N THR A 277 15.02 -5.05 25.65
CA THR A 277 14.34 -5.73 26.77
C THR A 277 14.22 -4.85 28.03
N TYR A 278 14.76 -3.64 28.02
CA TYR A 278 14.84 -2.77 29.20
C TYR A 278 14.05 -1.47 29.12
N PHE A 279 13.53 -1.07 27.92
CA PHE A 279 12.76 0.16 27.78
C PHE A 279 11.47 -0.12 27.01
N THR A 280 10.33 0.24 27.57
CA THR A 280 9.04 0.27 26.91
C THR A 280 8.87 1.58 26.12
N PHE A 281 7.90 1.65 25.22
CA PHE A 281 7.58 2.89 24.49
C PHE A 281 7.21 4.04 25.45
N ASP A 282 6.58 3.72 26.59
CA ASP A 282 6.25 4.69 27.64
C ASP A 282 7.50 5.26 28.30
N ASP A 283 8.58 4.48 28.43
CA ASP A 283 9.86 4.98 28.97
C ASP A 283 10.49 6.05 28.08
N PHE A 284 10.29 6.01 26.78
CA PHE A 284 10.78 7.05 25.84
C PHE A 284 9.93 8.31 25.88
N ILE A 285 8.61 8.20 26.05
CA ILE A 285 7.72 9.35 26.19
C ILE A 285 8.03 10.12 27.49
N ASP A 286 8.40 9.42 28.56
CA ASP A 286 8.76 10.06 29.82
C ASP A 286 10.12 10.77 29.74
N ILE A 287 11.06 10.31 28.91
CA ILE A 287 12.34 10.99 28.69
C ILE A 287 12.14 12.33 27.94
N GLU A 288 11.23 12.42 26.98
CA GLU A 288 10.91 13.66 26.30
C GLU A 288 10.21 14.70 27.20
N LYS A 289 9.61 14.26 28.32
CA LYS A 289 8.97 15.12 29.32
C LYS A 289 9.92 15.62 30.39
N LEU A 290 11.14 15.11 30.45
CA LEU A 290 12.15 15.63 31.38
C LEU A 290 12.66 16.96 30.83
N GLU A 291 12.11 18.08 31.35
CA GLU A 291 12.70 19.40 31.17
C GLU A 291 14.13 19.37 31.68
N VAL A 292 15.10 19.59 30.80
CA VAL A 292 16.49 19.80 31.17
C VAL A 292 16.57 21.15 31.87
N GLU A 293 16.64 21.18 33.19
CA GLU A 293 16.97 22.41 33.90
C GLU A 293 18.36 22.88 33.41
N PRO A 294 18.50 24.16 33.00
CA PRO A 294 19.79 24.68 32.61
C PRO A 294 20.73 24.66 33.82
N VAL A 295 21.85 23.97 33.70
CA VAL A 295 22.92 24.00 34.67
C VAL A 295 23.49 25.43 34.65
N GLY A 296 23.31 26.18 35.76
CA GLY A 296 23.82 27.53 35.97
C GLY A 296 25.34 27.57 36.13
#